data_3029ff5183bdcf44aba967096baef359
#
_entry.id   3029ff5183bdcf44aba967096baef359
#
_cell.length_a   1.000
_cell.length_b   1.000
_cell.length_c   1.000
_cell.angle_alpha   90.00
_cell.angle_beta   90.00
_cell.angle_gamma   90.00
#
_symmetry.space_group_name_H-M   'P 1'
#
loop_
_entity.id
_entity.type
_entity.pdbx_description
1 polymer ?
#
loop_
_entity_poly.entity_id
_entity_poly.type
_entity_poly.pdbx_seq_one_letter_code
_entity_poly.pdbx_strand_id
1 'polypeptide(L)'
;MPWSEPGTARRVPTRWLALSLAMAMAWIVAACVQGRPASDSGDPGFPFGPSSIGVQPLAYVPDIKPILDQDCLSCHSVRNPRGNYSVATYDDVMNDQRIGDASSSLVVDCAPGGSMYQYFSGDATTKATAIFRWMVYYNAAATR
;
A
#
# COMPACT_ATOMS: atom_id res chain seq x y z
N MET A 1 43.31 37.52 -8.86
CA MET A 1 42.52 36.28 -8.88
C MET A 1 43.47 35.11 -8.83
N PRO A 2 43.59 34.41 -7.69
CA PRO A 2 44.48 33.26 -7.59
C PRO A 2 43.75 31.97 -7.99
N TRP A 3 44.43 31.13 -8.73
CA TRP A 3 44.01 29.84 -9.27
C TRP A 3 43.94 28.81 -8.14
N SER A 4 42.80 28.11 -8.05
CA SER A 4 42.59 26.99 -7.13
C SER A 4 43.27 25.72 -7.66
N GLU A 5 44.14 25.16 -6.85
CA GLU A 5 44.85 23.90 -7.09
C GLU A 5 43.89 22.69 -7.11
N PRO A 6 44.05 21.72 -8.02
CA PRO A 6 43.25 20.48 -8.01
C PRO A 6 43.73 19.53 -6.91
N GLY A 7 42.82 19.17 -6.04
CA GLY A 7 43.05 18.23 -4.94
C GLY A 7 43.55 16.88 -5.40
N THR A 8 44.65 16.42 -4.84
CA THR A 8 45.27 15.12 -5.03
C THR A 8 44.34 14.01 -4.52
N ALA A 9 43.80 13.21 -5.45
CA ALA A 9 43.05 11.99 -5.14
C ALA A 9 43.97 10.98 -4.44
N ARG A 10 43.72 10.70 -3.15
CA ARG A 10 44.39 9.63 -2.41
C ARG A 10 44.01 8.27 -3.03
N ARG A 11 44.98 7.62 -3.65
CA ARG A 11 44.84 6.23 -4.10
C ARG A 11 44.74 5.32 -2.88
N VAL A 12 43.57 4.73 -2.67
CA VAL A 12 43.37 3.68 -1.65
C VAL A 12 44.06 2.42 -2.18
N PRO A 13 44.95 1.78 -1.42
CA PRO A 13 45.68 0.59 -1.89
C PRO A 13 44.67 -0.58 -2.06
N THR A 14 44.63 -1.13 -3.25
CA THR A 14 43.76 -2.23 -3.71
C THR A 14 43.82 -3.51 -2.85
N ARG A 15 44.81 -3.63 -1.98
CA ARG A 15 44.95 -4.80 -1.08
C ARG A 15 43.88 -4.89 0.01
N TRP A 16 43.25 -3.76 0.40
CA TRP A 16 42.22 -3.74 1.43
C TRP A 16 40.82 -4.07 0.89
N LEU A 17 40.60 -3.90 -0.40
CA LEU A 17 39.31 -4.20 -1.03
C LEU A 17 39.09 -5.71 -1.20
N ALA A 18 40.17 -6.51 -1.34
CA ALA A 18 40.05 -7.95 -1.53
C ALA A 18 39.67 -8.69 -0.23
N LEU A 19 40.06 -8.19 0.94
CA LEU A 19 39.73 -8.79 2.23
C LEU A 19 38.30 -8.51 2.68
N SER A 20 37.75 -7.36 2.28
CA SER A 20 36.37 -6.99 2.64
C SER A 20 35.32 -7.76 1.85
N LEU A 21 35.62 -8.17 0.61
CA LEU A 21 34.70 -8.97 -0.21
C LEU A 21 34.60 -10.43 0.25
N ALA A 22 35.67 -11.00 0.81
CA ALA A 22 35.66 -12.38 1.28
C ALA A 22 34.82 -12.58 2.56
N MET A 23 34.72 -11.56 3.41
CA MET A 23 33.87 -11.62 4.62
C MET A 23 32.39 -11.39 4.33
N ALA A 24 32.05 -10.64 3.30
CA ALA A 24 30.64 -10.39 2.94
C ALA A 24 29.93 -11.63 2.38
N MET A 25 30.67 -12.52 1.71
CA MET A 25 30.10 -13.75 1.13
C MET A 25 29.76 -14.83 2.18
N ALA A 26 30.44 -14.84 3.33
CA ALA A 26 30.21 -15.86 4.37
C ALA A 26 28.88 -15.64 5.13
N TRP A 27 28.32 -14.43 5.10
CA TRP A 27 27.07 -14.13 5.80
C TRP A 27 25.80 -14.39 4.97
N ILE A 28 25.93 -14.54 3.65
CA ILE A 28 24.79 -14.73 2.75
C ILE A 28 24.27 -16.17 2.78
N VAL A 29 25.14 -17.16 3.10
CA VAL A 29 24.75 -18.57 3.08
C VAL A 29 24.04 -19.01 4.36
N ALA A 30 24.23 -18.31 5.48
CA ALA A 30 23.58 -18.65 6.75
C ALA A 30 22.12 -18.16 6.86
N ALA A 31 21.66 -17.27 5.99
CA ALA A 31 20.31 -16.70 6.04
C ALA A 31 19.24 -17.54 5.32
N CYS A 32 19.64 -18.57 4.55
CA CYS A 32 18.71 -19.37 3.74
C CYS A 32 18.18 -20.64 4.41
N VAL A 33 18.59 -20.98 5.65
CA VAL A 33 18.22 -22.25 6.31
C VAL A 33 17.32 -22.03 7.54
N GLN A 34 16.99 -20.81 7.88
CA GLN A 34 15.94 -20.61 8.87
C GLN A 34 14.61 -20.58 8.12
N GLY A 35 13.93 -21.75 8.10
CA GLY A 35 12.51 -21.83 7.78
C GLY A 35 11.81 -20.75 8.60
N ARG A 36 11.43 -19.66 7.94
CA ARG A 36 10.53 -18.69 8.54
C ARG A 36 9.27 -19.45 8.91
N PRO A 37 8.85 -19.51 10.19
CA PRO A 37 7.45 -19.75 10.45
C PRO A 37 6.72 -18.71 9.58
N ALA A 38 5.60 -19.08 8.99
CA ALA A 38 4.73 -18.16 8.30
C ALA A 38 4.43 -17.03 9.28
N SER A 39 5.28 -16.02 9.27
CA SER A 39 5.07 -14.81 10.03
C SER A 39 3.87 -14.19 9.36
N ASP A 40 2.79 -14.22 10.08
CA ASP A 40 1.69 -13.30 9.94
C ASP A 40 2.30 -11.95 9.53
N SER A 41 2.37 -11.71 8.22
CA SER A 41 2.85 -10.46 7.67
C SER A 41 1.74 -9.47 7.94
N GLY A 42 1.67 -9.03 9.21
CA GLY A 42 0.85 -7.93 9.62
C GLY A 42 1.20 -6.77 8.71
N ASP A 43 0.26 -6.41 7.87
CA ASP A 43 0.34 -5.26 7.00
C ASP A 43 0.69 -4.03 7.85
N PRO A 44 1.77 -3.29 7.57
CA PRO A 44 2.29 -2.22 8.44
C PRO A 44 1.41 -0.96 8.44
N GLY A 45 0.15 -1.08 8.63
CA GLY A 45 -0.77 0.06 8.71
C GLY A 45 -2.20 -0.33 9.08
N PHE A 46 -2.54 -1.59 8.96
CA PHE A 46 -3.87 -2.07 9.27
C PHE A 46 -3.79 -3.19 10.33
N PRO A 47 -4.36 -2.98 11.53
CA PRO A 47 -4.24 -3.92 12.65
C PRO A 47 -5.01 -5.23 12.44
N PHE A 48 -5.61 -5.44 11.26
CA PHE A 48 -6.49 -6.56 10.99
C PHE A 48 -6.03 -7.33 9.75
N GLY A 49 -5.16 -8.31 9.94
CA GLY A 49 -4.92 -9.36 8.94
C GLY A 49 -6.20 -10.13 8.60
N PRO A 50 -6.19 -11.00 7.56
CA PRO A 50 -7.32 -11.85 7.23
C PRO A 50 -7.55 -12.84 8.37
N SER A 51 -8.33 -12.43 9.37
CA SER A 51 -8.78 -13.33 10.42
C SER A 51 -9.76 -14.30 9.80
N SER A 52 -9.36 -15.55 9.70
CA SER A 52 -10.13 -16.67 9.18
C SER A 52 -11.36 -17.07 10.03
N ILE A 53 -11.72 -16.26 11.01
CA ILE A 53 -12.83 -16.56 11.91
C ILE A 53 -14.06 -15.76 11.49
N GLY A 54 -14.89 -16.36 10.64
CA GLY A 54 -16.30 -15.99 10.50
C GLY A 54 -16.65 -14.63 9.91
N VAL A 55 -15.67 -13.90 9.37
CA VAL A 55 -15.94 -12.62 8.71
C VAL A 55 -16.38 -12.88 7.28
N GLN A 56 -17.62 -12.55 6.99
CA GLN A 56 -18.13 -12.62 5.62
C GLN A 56 -17.21 -11.81 4.69
N PRO A 57 -16.88 -12.33 3.49
CA PRO A 57 -16.11 -11.59 2.53
C PRO A 57 -16.84 -10.30 2.16
N LEU A 58 -16.11 -9.18 2.15
CA LEU A 58 -16.67 -7.90 1.76
C LEU A 58 -16.89 -7.87 0.24
N ALA A 59 -17.98 -7.22 -0.17
CA ALA A 59 -18.28 -6.96 -1.58
C ALA A 59 -18.60 -5.48 -1.78
N TYR A 60 -18.48 -4.99 -3.03
CA TYR A 60 -18.87 -3.62 -3.34
C TYR A 60 -20.32 -3.36 -2.92
N VAL A 61 -21.22 -4.22 -3.34
CA VAL A 61 -22.59 -4.24 -2.82
C VAL A 61 -22.74 -5.48 -1.92
N PRO A 62 -23.11 -5.35 -0.66
CA PRO A 62 -23.67 -4.16 0.01
C PRO A 62 -22.70 -3.34 0.87
N ASP A 63 -21.38 -3.65 0.92
CA ASP A 63 -20.52 -3.17 2.01
C ASP A 63 -19.79 -1.87 1.68
N ILE A 64 -19.20 -1.76 0.48
CA ILE A 64 -18.33 -0.63 0.10
C ILE A 64 -19.12 0.53 -0.50
N LYS A 65 -20.11 0.22 -1.35
CA LYS A 65 -20.92 1.24 -2.01
C LYS A 65 -21.56 2.25 -1.04
N PRO A 66 -22.16 1.85 0.10
CA PRO A 66 -22.71 2.79 1.05
C PRO A 66 -21.67 3.77 1.63
N ILE A 67 -20.44 3.31 1.85
CA ILE A 67 -19.33 4.16 2.33
C ILE A 67 -19.02 5.23 1.30
N LEU A 68 -18.84 4.80 0.04
CA LEU A 68 -18.48 5.71 -1.06
C LEU A 68 -19.62 6.69 -1.39
N ASP A 69 -20.86 6.23 -1.35
CA ASP A 69 -22.03 7.08 -1.58
C ASP A 69 -22.15 8.18 -0.51
N GLN A 70 -21.88 7.81 0.74
CA GLN A 70 -22.01 8.73 1.86
C GLN A 70 -20.89 9.79 1.90
N ASP A 71 -19.65 9.38 1.71
CA ASP A 71 -18.50 10.22 2.02
C ASP A 71 -17.80 10.78 0.77
N CYS A 72 -17.93 10.13 -0.39
CA CYS A 72 -17.14 10.44 -1.57
C CYS A 72 -17.95 10.97 -2.76
N LEU A 73 -19.19 10.47 -2.95
CA LEU A 73 -19.98 10.72 -4.16
C LEU A 73 -20.30 12.21 -4.39
N SER A 74 -20.39 13.01 -3.33
CA SER A 74 -20.66 14.45 -3.44
C SER A 74 -19.59 15.20 -4.24
N CYS A 75 -18.33 14.74 -4.16
CA CYS A 75 -17.19 15.31 -4.86
C CYS A 75 -16.72 14.47 -6.05
N HIS A 76 -16.96 13.16 -6.03
CA HIS A 76 -16.50 12.20 -7.03
C HIS A 76 -17.67 11.56 -7.78
N SER A 77 -18.60 12.38 -8.28
CA SER A 77 -19.73 11.93 -9.10
C SER A 77 -19.42 12.03 -10.59
N VAL A 78 -20.24 11.35 -11.41
CA VAL A 78 -20.15 11.46 -12.89
C VAL A 78 -20.25 12.92 -13.37
N ARG A 79 -21.05 13.76 -12.68
CA ARG A 79 -21.22 15.17 -13.06
C ARG A 79 -20.12 16.09 -12.55
N ASN A 80 -19.43 15.69 -11.48
CA ASN A 80 -18.37 16.47 -10.85
C ASN A 80 -17.23 15.53 -10.41
N PRO A 81 -16.48 14.96 -11.36
CA PRO A 81 -15.43 14.01 -11.05
C PRO A 81 -14.16 14.75 -10.60
N ARG A 82 -14.08 15.17 -9.34
CA ARG A 82 -12.86 15.78 -8.81
C ARG A 82 -11.67 14.85 -9.04
N GLY A 83 -10.58 15.39 -9.58
CA GLY A 83 -9.41 14.60 -9.96
C GLY A 83 -9.67 13.64 -11.13
N ASN A 84 -10.73 13.85 -11.94
CA ASN A 84 -11.17 12.96 -13.01
C ASN A 84 -11.52 11.54 -12.53
N TYR A 85 -11.86 11.39 -11.26
CA TYR A 85 -12.22 10.13 -10.64
C TYR A 85 -13.68 10.16 -10.14
N SER A 86 -14.47 9.18 -10.55
CA SER A 86 -15.85 8.98 -10.12
C SER A 86 -15.96 7.75 -9.23
N VAL A 87 -16.89 7.79 -8.26
CA VAL A 87 -17.22 6.62 -7.42
C VAL A 87 -18.69 6.21 -7.58
N ALA A 88 -19.36 6.67 -8.63
CA ALA A 88 -20.79 6.46 -8.81
C ALA A 88 -21.17 5.01 -9.07
N THR A 89 -20.32 4.26 -9.77
CA THR A 89 -20.52 2.85 -10.12
C THR A 89 -19.31 2.01 -9.73
N TYR A 90 -19.47 0.69 -9.71
CA TYR A 90 -18.37 -0.23 -9.50
C TYR A 90 -17.26 -0.03 -10.55
N ASP A 91 -17.62 0.07 -11.82
CA ASP A 91 -16.66 0.24 -12.91
C ASP A 91 -15.89 1.57 -12.79
N ASP A 92 -16.56 2.63 -12.37
CA ASP A 92 -15.91 3.91 -12.08
C ASP A 92 -14.87 3.77 -10.97
N VAL A 93 -15.25 3.11 -9.86
CA VAL A 93 -14.35 2.89 -8.72
C VAL A 93 -13.14 2.07 -9.12
N MET A 94 -13.33 1.06 -9.95
CA MET A 94 -12.27 0.15 -10.38
C MET A 94 -11.40 0.70 -11.50
N ASN A 95 -11.76 1.84 -12.08
CA ASN A 95 -10.96 2.48 -13.12
C ASN A 95 -9.57 2.82 -12.57
N ASP A 96 -8.53 2.31 -13.27
CA ASP A 96 -7.11 2.46 -12.89
C ASP A 96 -6.72 1.84 -11.53
N GLN A 97 -7.59 1.05 -10.90
CA GLN A 97 -7.25 0.32 -9.68
C GLN A 97 -6.66 -1.06 -9.98
N ARG A 98 -5.79 -1.52 -9.08
CA ARG A 98 -5.19 -2.87 -9.16
C ARG A 98 -5.68 -3.73 -8.01
N ILE A 99 -6.42 -4.77 -8.34
CA ILE A 99 -6.93 -5.75 -7.37
C ILE A 99 -5.76 -6.48 -6.72
N GLY A 100 -5.81 -6.65 -5.40
CA GLY A 100 -4.75 -7.31 -4.62
C GLY A 100 -3.54 -6.42 -4.31
N ASP A 101 -3.54 -5.17 -4.77
CA ASP A 101 -2.42 -4.25 -4.61
C ASP A 101 -2.72 -3.18 -3.55
N ALA A 102 -2.02 -3.26 -2.42
CA ALA A 102 -2.12 -2.29 -1.33
C ALA A 102 -1.63 -0.88 -1.71
N SER A 103 -0.88 -0.74 -2.82
CA SER A 103 -0.44 0.54 -3.36
C SER A 103 -1.43 1.16 -4.36
N SER A 104 -2.57 0.54 -4.57
CA SER A 104 -3.66 1.08 -5.40
C SER A 104 -4.11 2.44 -4.87
N SER A 105 -4.37 3.41 -5.74
CA SER A 105 -4.63 4.80 -5.33
C SER A 105 -5.82 4.90 -4.37
N LEU A 106 -6.90 4.18 -4.62
CA LEU A 106 -8.05 4.14 -3.70
C LEU A 106 -7.66 3.71 -2.29
N VAL A 107 -6.79 2.69 -2.17
CA VAL A 107 -6.32 2.17 -0.87
C VAL A 107 -5.45 3.21 -0.17
N VAL A 108 -4.44 3.75 -0.88
CA VAL A 108 -3.48 4.70 -0.32
C VAL A 108 -4.16 6.00 0.11
N ASP A 109 -5.03 6.54 -0.73
CA ASP A 109 -5.73 7.80 -0.46
C ASP A 109 -6.74 7.69 0.69
N CYS A 110 -7.36 6.53 0.86
CA CYS A 110 -8.30 6.26 1.95
C CYS A 110 -7.63 5.79 3.25
N ALA A 111 -6.36 5.40 3.24
CA ALA A 111 -5.64 4.95 4.44
C ALA A 111 -5.44 6.07 5.47
N PRO A 112 -5.21 5.76 6.75
CA PRO A 112 -4.83 6.75 7.74
C PRO A 112 -3.64 7.59 7.28
N GLY A 113 -3.84 8.92 7.19
CA GLY A 113 -2.86 9.85 6.65
C GLY A 113 -2.92 10.05 5.13
N GLY A 114 -3.75 9.31 4.43
CA GLY A 114 -4.03 9.51 3.00
C GLY A 114 -4.87 10.76 2.75
N SER A 115 -4.88 11.23 1.51
CA SER A 115 -5.49 12.50 1.11
C SER A 115 -7.01 12.54 1.32
N MET A 116 -7.69 11.40 1.21
CA MET A 116 -9.14 11.26 1.35
C MET A 116 -9.58 10.85 2.76
N TYR A 117 -8.69 10.36 3.61
CA TYR A 117 -9.02 9.87 4.95
C TYR A 117 -9.80 10.87 5.80
N GLN A 118 -9.44 12.15 5.72
CA GLN A 118 -10.05 13.24 6.48
C GLN A 118 -11.54 13.52 6.14
N TYR A 119 -12.02 12.99 5.02
CA TYR A 119 -13.40 13.20 4.56
C TYR A 119 -14.36 12.09 5.00
N PHE A 120 -13.86 11.02 5.61
CA PHE A 120 -14.74 10.01 6.18
C PHE A 120 -15.52 10.57 7.37
N SER A 121 -16.83 10.39 7.32
CA SER A 121 -17.72 10.67 8.46
C SER A 121 -17.74 9.48 9.45
N GLY A 122 -17.90 9.77 10.73
CA GLY A 122 -17.97 8.73 11.77
C GLY A 122 -16.65 7.99 11.98
N ASP A 123 -16.69 6.65 11.98
CA ASP A 123 -15.49 5.83 12.17
C ASP A 123 -14.69 5.67 10.88
N ALA A 124 -13.78 6.60 10.65
CA ALA A 124 -12.91 6.62 9.48
C ALA A 124 -12.01 5.37 9.38
N THR A 125 -11.52 4.87 10.53
CA THR A 125 -10.62 3.71 10.56
C THR A 125 -11.33 2.45 10.09
N THR A 126 -12.55 2.20 10.56
CA THR A 126 -13.35 1.06 10.11
C THR A 126 -13.65 1.14 8.61
N LYS A 127 -14.03 2.31 8.10
CA LYS A 127 -14.33 2.50 6.67
C LYS A 127 -13.09 2.30 5.80
N ALA A 128 -11.95 2.89 6.16
CA ALA A 128 -10.68 2.70 5.47
C ALA A 128 -10.25 1.23 5.47
N THR A 129 -10.39 0.55 6.62
CA THR A 129 -10.09 -0.89 6.74
C THR A 129 -11.00 -1.74 5.86
N ALA A 130 -12.28 -1.41 5.76
CA ALA A 130 -13.22 -2.11 4.87
C ALA A 130 -12.80 -1.99 3.40
N ILE A 131 -12.47 -0.78 2.94
CA ILE A 131 -11.99 -0.54 1.57
C ILE A 131 -10.70 -1.32 1.31
N PHE A 132 -9.73 -1.24 2.22
CA PHE A 132 -8.47 -1.98 2.11
C PHE A 132 -8.71 -3.49 1.98
N ARG A 133 -9.48 -4.08 2.89
CA ARG A 133 -9.74 -5.53 2.90
C ARG A 133 -10.51 -5.98 1.67
N TRP A 134 -11.49 -5.21 1.24
CA TRP A 134 -12.23 -5.48 0.01
C TRP A 134 -11.32 -5.50 -1.20
N MET A 135 -10.44 -4.50 -1.34
CA MET A 135 -9.56 -4.37 -2.49
C MET A 135 -8.44 -5.43 -2.49
N VAL A 136 -7.80 -5.66 -1.33
CA VAL A 136 -6.57 -6.45 -1.23
C VAL A 136 -6.85 -7.93 -0.96
N TYR A 137 -7.80 -8.24 -0.08
CA TYR A 137 -8.04 -9.62 0.36
C TYR A 137 -9.28 -10.27 -0.27
N TYR A 138 -10.26 -9.49 -0.68
CA TYR A 138 -11.52 -10.03 -1.22
C TYR A 138 -11.70 -9.80 -2.71
N ASN A 139 -10.57 -9.59 -3.43
CA ASN A 139 -10.51 -9.45 -4.88
C ASN A 139 -11.47 -8.40 -5.44
N ALA A 140 -11.74 -7.35 -4.67
CA ALA A 140 -12.66 -6.28 -5.05
C ALA A 140 -14.01 -6.80 -5.58
N ALA A 141 -14.55 -7.86 -4.97
CA ALA A 141 -15.80 -8.48 -5.45
C ALA A 141 -16.92 -7.45 -5.62
N ALA A 142 -17.63 -7.50 -6.76
CA ALA A 142 -18.73 -6.56 -7.04
C ALA A 142 -19.97 -6.88 -6.19
N THR A 143 -20.28 -8.17 -6.01
CA THR A 143 -21.42 -8.68 -5.23
C THR A 143 -21.03 -9.95 -4.48
N ARG A 144 -21.87 -10.35 -3.52
CA ARG A 144 -21.78 -11.64 -2.81
C ARG A 144 -23.11 -12.36 -2.78
#